data_440cdd5018ea80851edf063fe7966eaa
#
_entry.id   440cdd5018ea80851edf063fe7966eaa
#
_cell.length_a   1.000
_cell.length_b   1.000
_cell.length_c   1.000
_cell.angle_alpha   90.00
_cell.angle_beta   90.00
_cell.angle_gamma   90.00
#
_symmetry.space_group_name_H-M   'P 1'
#
loop_
_entity.id
_entity.type
_entity.pdbx_description
1 polymer ?
#
loop_
_entity_poly.entity_id
_entity_poly.type
_entity_poly.pdbx_seq_one_letter_code
_entity_poly.pdbx_strand_id
1 'polypeptide(L)'
;MRDDPRNVIRRLGRLAGQALPVPRPAVPAGARTGTPQGLGAVAVDAGQAPGTRYARVRVRRHRSSPGLPEAYGFEAWCHGVAPLPYTSGDGQRRPAAISLGNARPGGEPPSELLRSIRRWSQNQGPLTGWINRCRQVHGDSLQLVILDQTGFDLPWEALTLPPAPEAGLPGGMLGTLVDLARWFDAVRDGGDDFPTGVAAPAGGVLGYFHPDMRADREVFHGYEHRPHSGIVSFLRSLDEHTADPTGLVYMGCHGTFDQELSKLTLADVTWAEYHDHGMSLLGRDGSLVCLNACHSGRFLDHDGDGRQYLRGFTEVFLGNGAGGCIVTAGKVGDAEARELIRRLVETVTADPARPVARALRAFRTGAHERFLAEGGVPLMFRDDGTFDERGQRSVLRLLYSLMFQYYGHPLSTLHLIGRSPDGRPAQVRGPR
;
A
#
# COMPACT_ATOMS: atom_id res chain seq x y z
N MET A 1 -3.08 57.32 29.29
CA MET A 1 -2.04 56.70 28.43
C MET A 1 -2.47 55.26 28.17
N ARG A 2 -2.91 54.98 26.96
CA ARG A 2 -3.29 53.62 26.52
C ARG A 2 -2.06 52.98 25.91
N ASP A 3 -1.62 51.87 26.48
CA ASP A 3 -0.47 51.12 25.98
C ASP A 3 -0.80 50.54 24.59
N ASP A 4 0.12 50.77 23.64
CA ASP A 4 0.03 50.27 22.26
C ASP A 4 0.15 48.74 22.25
N PRO A 5 -0.85 47.99 21.71
CA PRO A 5 -0.84 46.54 21.67
C PRO A 5 0.37 45.94 20.96
N ARG A 6 1.09 46.70 20.14
CA ARG A 6 2.32 46.24 19.46
C ARG A 6 3.50 46.05 20.40
N ASN A 7 3.49 46.65 21.59
CA ASN A 7 4.54 46.49 22.61
C ASN A 7 4.38 45.23 23.47
N VAL A 8 3.17 44.69 23.55
CA VAL A 8 2.91 43.46 24.29
C VAL A 8 3.44 42.24 23.51
N ILE A 9 3.28 42.21 22.17
CA ILE A 9 3.76 41.11 21.32
C ILE A 9 5.28 41.04 21.28
N ARG A 10 6.00 42.20 21.34
CA ARG A 10 7.46 42.22 21.42
C ARG A 10 8.03 41.74 22.76
N ARG A 11 7.28 41.83 23.83
CA ARG A 11 7.71 41.30 25.17
C ARG A 11 7.50 39.80 25.29
N LEU A 12 6.47 39.22 24.67
CA LEU A 12 6.24 37.77 24.65
C LEU A 12 7.24 37.02 23.75
N GLY A 13 7.68 37.64 22.65
CA GLY A 13 8.66 37.04 21.74
C GLY A 13 10.10 36.94 22.33
N ARG A 14 10.43 37.67 23.42
CA ARG A 14 11.74 37.56 24.08
C ARG A 14 11.81 36.55 25.23
N LEU A 15 10.67 36.03 25.67
CA LEU A 15 10.62 34.98 26.70
C LEU A 15 10.59 33.56 26.10
N ALA A 16 10.29 33.42 24.80
CA ALA A 16 10.31 32.13 24.13
C ALA A 16 11.70 31.65 23.65
N GLY A 17 12.75 32.44 23.88
CA GLY A 17 14.12 32.17 23.42
C GLY A 17 15.06 31.50 24.43
N GLN A 18 14.58 31.13 25.61
CA GLN A 18 15.39 30.40 26.60
C GLN A 18 14.64 29.12 27.01
N ALA A 19 14.61 28.16 26.11
CA ALA A 19 14.28 26.79 26.49
C ALA A 19 15.45 26.23 27.27
N LEU A 20 15.23 26.05 28.58
CA LEU A 20 16.10 25.22 29.42
C LEU A 20 16.17 23.82 28.83
N PRO A 21 17.34 23.17 28.78
CA PRO A 21 17.42 21.80 28.29
C PRO A 21 16.58 20.91 29.22
N VAL A 22 15.49 20.37 28.66
CA VAL A 22 14.71 19.32 29.31
C VAL A 22 15.63 18.11 29.44
N PRO A 23 15.89 17.58 30.67
CA PRO A 23 16.72 16.40 30.84
C PRO A 23 16.00 15.25 30.07
N ARG A 24 16.69 14.68 29.09
CA ARG A 24 16.25 13.45 28.43
C ARG A 24 16.06 12.38 29.51
N PRO A 25 14.91 11.71 29.59
CA PRO A 25 14.78 10.55 30.46
C PRO A 25 15.88 9.56 30.09
N ALA A 26 16.67 9.13 31.06
CA ALA A 26 17.69 8.11 30.89
C ALA A 26 16.95 6.84 30.39
N VAL A 27 17.25 6.43 29.17
CA VAL A 27 16.81 5.15 28.65
C VAL A 27 17.42 4.08 29.54
N PRO A 28 16.63 3.22 30.22
CA PRO A 28 17.16 2.16 31.06
C PRO A 28 18.08 1.30 30.20
N ALA A 29 19.33 1.15 30.59
CA ALA A 29 20.31 0.27 29.99
C ALA A 29 19.78 -1.18 30.15
N GLY A 30 19.13 -1.71 29.14
CA GLY A 30 18.51 -3.02 29.19
C GLY A 30 17.29 -3.20 28.28
N ALA A 31 16.80 -2.11 27.66
CA ALA A 31 15.83 -2.27 26.59
C ALA A 31 16.53 -3.04 25.45
N ARG A 32 16.26 -4.35 25.39
CA ARG A 32 16.58 -5.16 24.21
C ARG A 32 15.94 -4.44 23.04
N THR A 33 16.76 -3.92 22.14
CA THR A 33 16.36 -3.49 20.83
C THR A 33 15.90 -4.74 20.07
N GLY A 34 14.72 -5.24 20.40
CA GLY A 34 14.06 -6.25 19.60
C GLY A 34 13.81 -5.61 18.25
N THR A 35 14.49 -6.07 17.24
CA THR A 35 14.20 -5.73 15.85
C THR A 35 12.71 -6.03 15.64
N PRO A 36 11.87 -5.07 15.20
CA PRO A 36 10.49 -5.35 14.90
C PRO A 36 10.44 -6.53 13.95
N GLN A 37 9.70 -7.60 14.29
CA GLN A 37 9.71 -8.83 13.53
C GLN A 37 9.26 -8.65 12.07
N GLY A 38 8.47 -7.62 11.77
CA GLY A 38 8.07 -7.27 10.41
C GLY A 38 9.16 -6.65 9.53
N LEU A 39 10.23 -6.13 10.16
CA LEU A 39 11.38 -5.54 9.46
C LEU A 39 12.69 -6.26 9.81
N GLY A 40 12.62 -7.33 10.59
CA GLY A 40 13.74 -8.16 10.98
C GLY A 40 14.26 -8.98 9.81
N ALA A 41 15.44 -8.63 9.34
CA ALA A 41 16.10 -9.31 8.26
C ALA A 41 16.41 -10.78 8.61
N VAL A 42 15.82 -11.68 7.85
CA VAL A 42 16.60 -12.80 7.33
C VAL A 42 16.85 -12.41 5.88
N ALA A 43 18.08 -12.11 5.52
CA ALA A 43 18.46 -11.96 4.12
C ALA A 43 18.06 -13.28 3.43
N VAL A 44 16.94 -13.29 2.74
CA VAL A 44 16.68 -14.35 1.79
C VAL A 44 17.66 -14.09 0.69
N ASP A 45 18.77 -14.80 0.76
CA ASP A 45 19.71 -14.90 -0.33
C ASP A 45 18.88 -15.36 -1.55
N ALA A 46 18.65 -14.42 -2.47
CA ALA A 46 17.79 -14.63 -3.64
C ALA A 46 18.28 -15.78 -4.52
N GLY A 47 19.43 -16.38 -4.19
CA GLY A 47 20.04 -17.49 -4.88
C GLY A 47 19.82 -18.86 -4.24
N GLN A 48 19.29 -18.98 -3.02
CA GLN A 48 19.44 -20.25 -2.28
C GLN A 48 18.18 -20.94 -1.79
N ALA A 49 16.99 -20.36 -1.88
CA ALA A 49 15.79 -21.14 -1.57
C ALA A 49 15.32 -21.89 -2.83
N PRO A 50 15.48 -23.22 -2.91
CA PRO A 50 14.92 -23.99 -4.02
C PRO A 50 13.41 -23.79 -4.03
N GLY A 51 12.88 -23.13 -5.07
CA GLY A 51 11.44 -22.92 -5.25
C GLY A 51 10.92 -21.50 -5.06
N THR A 52 11.71 -20.51 -4.67
CA THR A 52 11.25 -19.12 -4.64
C THR A 52 11.15 -18.54 -6.05
N ARG A 53 9.92 -18.43 -6.54
CA ARG A 53 9.55 -17.81 -7.84
C ARG A 53 9.38 -16.30 -7.72
N TYR A 54 10.17 -15.70 -6.88
CA TYR A 54 10.08 -14.33 -6.44
C TYR A 54 10.95 -13.42 -7.30
N ALA A 55 10.33 -12.45 -7.95
CA ALA A 55 11.00 -11.44 -8.75
C ALA A 55 11.06 -10.11 -7.99
N ARG A 56 12.15 -9.37 -8.15
CA ARG A 56 12.39 -8.07 -7.48
C ARG A 56 12.69 -7.00 -8.51
N VAL A 57 12.04 -5.86 -8.38
CA VAL A 57 12.32 -4.64 -9.13
C VAL A 57 12.62 -3.53 -8.14
N ARG A 58 13.76 -2.89 -8.29
CA ARG A 58 14.13 -1.70 -7.54
C ARG A 58 14.04 -0.48 -8.45
N VAL A 59 13.32 0.54 -7.99
CA VAL A 59 13.09 1.78 -8.72
C VAL A 59 13.66 2.93 -7.92
N ARG A 60 14.57 3.70 -8.51
CA ARG A 60 15.27 4.82 -7.86
C ARG A 60 15.11 6.11 -8.65
N ARG A 61 15.10 7.24 -7.97
CA ARG A 61 15.24 8.53 -8.64
C ARG A 61 16.57 8.59 -9.38
N HIS A 62 16.48 9.11 -10.57
CA HIS A 62 17.66 9.50 -11.34
C HIS A 62 17.84 11.01 -11.20
N ARG A 63 19.02 11.44 -10.76
CA ARG A 63 19.32 12.88 -10.70
C ARG A 63 19.40 13.41 -12.11
N SER A 64 18.40 14.16 -12.52
CA SER A 64 18.41 14.92 -13.77
C SER A 64 19.15 16.23 -13.56
N SER A 65 19.68 16.79 -14.64
CA SER A 65 20.26 18.15 -14.61
C SER A 65 19.19 19.17 -14.21
N PRO A 66 19.58 20.28 -13.53
CA PRO A 66 18.64 21.34 -13.16
C PRO A 66 17.80 21.79 -14.35
N GLY A 67 16.50 21.89 -14.16
CA GLY A 67 15.54 22.31 -15.19
C GLY A 67 14.98 21.18 -16.07
N LEU A 68 15.47 19.94 -15.95
CA LEU A 68 14.86 18.79 -16.61
C LEU A 68 13.79 18.14 -15.73
N PRO A 69 12.76 17.51 -16.33
CA PRO A 69 11.78 16.73 -15.58
C PRO A 69 12.46 15.64 -14.75
N GLU A 70 11.94 15.41 -13.57
CA GLU A 70 12.40 14.31 -12.71
C GLU A 70 12.33 12.98 -13.46
N ALA A 71 13.37 12.17 -13.27
CA ALA A 71 13.49 10.86 -13.90
C ALA A 71 13.71 9.78 -12.84
N TYR A 72 13.54 8.53 -13.24
CA TYR A 72 13.84 7.36 -12.44
C TYR A 72 14.56 6.32 -13.28
N GLY A 73 15.18 5.37 -12.62
CA GLY A 73 15.74 4.20 -13.23
C GLY A 73 15.31 2.96 -12.45
N PHE A 74 15.45 1.80 -13.07
CA PHE A 74 15.11 0.53 -12.43
C PHE A 74 16.14 -0.55 -12.77
N GLU A 75 16.26 -1.47 -11.87
CA GLU A 75 17.04 -2.71 -11.99
C GLU A 75 16.19 -3.88 -11.48
N ALA A 76 16.40 -5.09 -11.99
CA ALA A 76 15.53 -6.20 -11.61
C ALA A 76 16.26 -7.56 -11.62
N TRP A 77 15.80 -8.45 -10.74
CA TRP A 77 16.33 -9.79 -10.53
C TRP A 77 15.21 -10.81 -10.36
N CYS A 78 15.40 -11.96 -10.97
CA CYS A 78 14.53 -13.11 -10.79
C CYS A 78 15.35 -14.39 -10.97
N HIS A 79 15.09 -15.39 -10.16
CA HIS A 79 15.73 -16.69 -10.32
C HIS A 79 15.41 -17.31 -11.69
N GLY A 80 16.40 -17.86 -12.36
CA GLY A 80 16.24 -18.48 -13.69
C GLY A 80 16.07 -17.51 -14.86
N VAL A 81 16.12 -16.18 -14.61
CA VAL A 81 16.00 -15.15 -15.64
C VAL A 81 17.21 -14.22 -15.56
N ALA A 82 17.80 -13.88 -16.71
CA ALA A 82 18.91 -12.92 -16.74
C ALA A 82 18.50 -11.59 -16.08
N PRO A 83 19.33 -11.03 -15.19
CA PRO A 83 19.02 -9.76 -14.53
C PRO A 83 18.80 -8.65 -15.54
N LEU A 84 17.91 -7.72 -15.20
CA LEU A 84 17.80 -6.46 -15.90
C LEU A 84 18.76 -5.46 -15.23
N PRO A 85 19.84 -5.03 -15.90
CA PRO A 85 20.76 -4.07 -15.33
C PRO A 85 20.07 -2.72 -15.15
N TYR A 86 20.65 -1.84 -14.32
CA TYR A 86 20.11 -0.52 -14.10
C TYR A 86 19.86 0.21 -15.42
N THR A 87 18.63 0.58 -15.64
CA THR A 87 18.13 1.24 -16.85
C THR A 87 17.49 2.56 -16.47
N SER A 88 17.97 3.64 -17.06
CA SER A 88 17.40 4.98 -16.93
C SER A 88 17.44 5.68 -18.28
N GLY A 89 16.72 6.76 -18.46
CA GLY A 89 16.70 7.53 -19.68
C GLY A 89 15.45 8.38 -19.87
N ASP A 90 15.28 8.95 -21.05
CA ASP A 90 14.15 9.82 -21.36
C ASP A 90 12.79 9.14 -21.25
N GLY A 91 12.71 7.85 -21.51
CA GLY A 91 11.49 7.05 -21.35
C GLY A 91 11.05 6.84 -19.90
N GLN A 92 11.95 7.06 -18.93
CA GLN A 92 11.70 6.93 -17.50
C GLN A 92 11.53 8.29 -16.80
N ARG A 93 11.13 9.33 -17.52
CA ARG A 93 10.75 10.60 -16.88
C ARG A 93 9.41 10.45 -16.17
N ARG A 94 9.26 11.12 -15.02
CA ARG A 94 7.99 11.19 -14.29
C ARG A 94 6.96 11.90 -15.16
N PRO A 95 5.89 11.21 -15.62
CA PRO A 95 4.81 11.88 -16.33
C PRO A 95 3.98 12.68 -15.33
N ALA A 96 3.61 13.91 -15.70
CA ALA A 96 2.89 14.81 -14.79
C ALA A 96 1.49 14.32 -14.35
N ALA A 97 0.88 13.33 -15.03
CA ALA A 97 -0.56 13.06 -14.90
C ALA A 97 -0.96 11.57 -14.80
N ILE A 98 -0.05 10.66 -14.41
CA ILE A 98 -0.40 9.23 -14.36
C ILE A 98 -0.71 8.67 -12.96
N SER A 99 -0.65 9.48 -11.90
CA SER A 99 -1.01 9.00 -10.57
C SER A 99 -2.46 8.52 -10.55
N LEU A 100 -2.69 7.31 -10.04
CA LEU A 100 -4.04 6.80 -9.80
C LEU A 100 -4.84 7.71 -8.84
N GLY A 101 -4.15 8.46 -7.99
CA GLY A 101 -4.76 9.47 -7.11
C GLY A 101 -5.52 10.58 -7.85
N ASN A 102 -5.29 10.75 -9.17
CA ASN A 102 -6.02 11.70 -10.00
C ASN A 102 -7.39 11.18 -10.47
N ALA A 103 -7.64 9.87 -10.41
CA ALA A 103 -8.93 9.29 -10.78
C ALA A 103 -9.99 9.64 -9.72
N ARG A 104 -10.93 10.51 -10.09
CA ARG A 104 -12.02 10.93 -9.20
C ARG A 104 -13.24 11.35 -10.02
N PRO A 105 -14.47 11.25 -9.46
CA PRO A 105 -15.66 11.80 -10.08
C PRO A 105 -15.51 13.31 -10.32
N GLY A 106 -15.94 13.80 -11.49
CA GLY A 106 -15.88 15.22 -11.84
C GLY A 106 -14.48 15.78 -12.13
N GLY A 107 -13.44 14.94 -12.13
CA GLY A 107 -12.09 15.28 -12.58
C GLY A 107 -11.88 15.10 -14.08
N GLU A 108 -10.62 14.92 -14.48
CA GLU A 108 -10.28 14.53 -15.85
C GLU A 108 -11.00 13.20 -16.21
N PRO A 109 -11.49 13.04 -17.47
CA PRO A 109 -12.14 11.80 -17.86
C PRO A 109 -11.28 10.57 -17.55
N PRO A 110 -11.81 9.57 -16.82
CA PRO A 110 -11.03 8.38 -16.43
C PRO A 110 -10.36 7.67 -17.60
N SER A 111 -10.97 7.69 -18.79
CA SER A 111 -10.38 7.11 -20.00
C SER A 111 -9.10 7.81 -20.43
N GLU A 112 -8.94 9.11 -20.19
CA GLU A 112 -7.71 9.86 -20.55
C GLU A 112 -6.57 9.47 -19.60
N LEU A 113 -6.85 9.33 -18.30
CA LEU A 113 -5.87 8.80 -17.35
C LEU A 113 -5.42 7.39 -17.75
N LEU A 114 -6.36 6.50 -18.10
CA LEU A 114 -6.03 5.14 -18.54
C LEU A 114 -5.19 5.15 -19.84
N ARG A 115 -5.48 6.03 -20.80
CA ARG A 115 -4.68 6.19 -22.01
C ARG A 115 -3.27 6.72 -21.70
N SER A 116 -3.16 7.66 -20.76
CA SER A 116 -1.88 8.20 -20.30
C SER A 116 -1.02 7.14 -19.62
N ILE A 117 -1.62 6.29 -18.77
CA ILE A 117 -0.96 5.13 -18.16
C ILE A 117 -0.50 4.13 -19.23
N ARG A 118 -1.31 3.84 -20.23
CA ARG A 118 -0.92 2.95 -21.35
C ARG A 118 0.27 3.52 -22.14
N ARG A 119 0.27 4.81 -22.45
CA ARG A 119 1.41 5.47 -23.12
C ARG A 119 2.67 5.41 -22.26
N TRP A 120 2.55 5.66 -20.96
CA TRP A 120 3.65 5.49 -20.03
C TRP A 120 4.18 4.05 -20.03
N SER A 121 3.29 3.06 -20.01
CA SER A 121 3.66 1.64 -20.03
C SER A 121 4.44 1.24 -21.29
N GLN A 122 4.12 1.82 -22.45
CA GLN A 122 4.84 1.58 -23.71
C GLN A 122 6.30 2.01 -23.63
N ASN A 123 6.60 3.06 -22.85
CA ASN A 123 7.97 3.53 -22.63
C ASN A 123 8.76 2.64 -21.65
N GLN A 124 8.11 1.66 -21.00
CA GLN A 124 8.74 0.74 -20.06
C GLN A 124 9.15 -0.58 -20.74
N GLY A 125 9.45 -0.58 -22.04
CA GLY A 125 9.76 -1.78 -22.84
C GLY A 125 10.78 -2.73 -22.22
N PRO A 126 11.96 -2.27 -21.72
CA PRO A 126 12.94 -3.13 -21.08
C PRO A 126 12.38 -3.88 -19.86
N LEU A 127 11.60 -3.18 -18.99
CA LEU A 127 11.01 -3.77 -17.79
C LEU A 127 9.88 -4.73 -18.14
N THR A 128 8.95 -4.32 -19.02
CA THR A 128 7.81 -5.17 -19.40
C THR A 128 8.26 -6.43 -20.13
N GLY A 129 9.28 -6.33 -20.99
CA GLY A 129 9.93 -7.48 -21.64
C GLY A 129 10.60 -8.42 -20.63
N TRP A 130 11.29 -7.87 -19.62
CA TRP A 130 11.89 -8.66 -18.55
C TRP A 130 10.84 -9.37 -17.71
N ILE A 131 9.75 -8.70 -17.32
CA ILE A 131 8.63 -9.31 -16.57
C ILE A 131 8.01 -10.46 -17.39
N ASN A 132 7.83 -10.30 -18.71
CA ASN A 132 7.31 -11.37 -19.56
C ASN A 132 8.25 -12.58 -19.57
N ARG A 133 9.57 -12.40 -19.59
CA ARG A 133 10.52 -13.53 -19.44
C ARG A 133 10.37 -14.23 -18.07
N CYS A 134 10.16 -13.47 -17.00
CA CYS A 134 9.85 -14.07 -15.69
C CYS A 134 8.54 -14.88 -15.73
N ARG A 135 7.51 -14.38 -16.40
CA ARG A 135 6.22 -15.09 -16.59
C ARG A 135 6.40 -16.37 -17.42
N GLN A 136 7.26 -16.38 -18.44
CA GLN A 136 7.58 -17.60 -19.20
C GLN A 136 8.19 -18.68 -18.31
N VAL A 137 9.12 -18.30 -17.42
CA VAL A 137 9.82 -19.26 -16.55
C VAL A 137 8.93 -19.75 -15.40
N HIS A 138 8.15 -18.85 -14.79
CA HIS A 138 7.48 -19.13 -13.53
C HIS A 138 5.94 -19.27 -13.65
N GLY A 139 5.36 -18.92 -14.78
CA GLY A 139 3.92 -19.02 -15.03
C GLY A 139 3.08 -18.25 -14.02
N ASP A 140 1.92 -18.81 -13.68
CA ASP A 140 0.96 -18.21 -12.76
C ASP A 140 1.43 -18.11 -11.30
N SER A 141 2.55 -18.75 -10.98
CA SER A 141 3.14 -18.68 -9.64
C SER A 141 4.18 -17.57 -9.50
N LEU A 142 4.38 -16.74 -10.53
CA LEU A 142 5.25 -15.59 -10.44
C LEU A 142 4.74 -14.61 -9.41
N GLN A 143 5.63 -14.25 -8.51
CA GLN A 143 5.44 -13.18 -7.52
C GLN A 143 6.43 -12.08 -7.82
N LEU A 144 5.98 -10.84 -7.74
CA LEU A 144 6.79 -9.67 -8.02
C LEU A 144 6.71 -8.67 -6.87
N VAL A 145 7.86 -8.22 -6.39
CA VAL A 145 7.94 -7.09 -5.46
C VAL A 145 8.59 -5.90 -6.15
N ILE A 146 7.92 -4.76 -6.06
CA ILE A 146 8.45 -3.49 -6.54
C ILE A 146 8.82 -2.63 -5.33
N LEU A 147 10.13 -2.45 -5.14
CA LEU A 147 10.71 -1.49 -4.20
C LEU A 147 10.80 -0.14 -4.90
N ASP A 148 9.81 0.72 -4.67
CA ASP A 148 9.75 2.05 -5.26
C ASP A 148 10.25 3.11 -4.26
N GLN A 149 11.45 3.62 -4.52
CA GLN A 149 12.12 4.63 -3.69
C GLN A 149 11.92 6.05 -4.25
N THR A 150 11.03 6.22 -5.24
CA THR A 150 10.90 7.51 -5.94
C THR A 150 9.95 8.49 -5.29
N GLY A 151 8.89 8.00 -4.63
CA GLY A 151 7.77 8.83 -4.18
C GLY A 151 6.95 9.44 -5.33
N PHE A 152 7.05 8.90 -6.54
CA PHE A 152 6.42 9.45 -7.74
C PHE A 152 4.97 8.97 -7.98
N ASP A 153 4.40 8.19 -7.08
CA ASP A 153 3.06 7.58 -7.25
C ASP A 153 2.90 6.80 -8.57
N LEU A 154 3.94 6.08 -9.00
CA LEU A 154 3.90 5.32 -10.25
C LEU A 154 2.86 4.20 -10.15
N PRO A 155 1.96 4.08 -11.16
CA PRO A 155 0.82 3.16 -11.10
C PRO A 155 1.20 1.73 -11.52
N TRP A 156 2.07 1.07 -10.77
CA TRP A 156 2.61 -0.24 -11.11
C TRP A 156 1.54 -1.30 -11.34
N GLU A 157 0.43 -1.28 -10.60
CA GLU A 157 -0.70 -2.19 -10.77
C GLU A 157 -1.34 -2.06 -12.16
N ALA A 158 -1.29 -0.85 -12.73
CA ALA A 158 -1.84 -0.52 -14.04
C ALA A 158 -0.81 -0.60 -15.19
N LEU A 159 0.46 -0.89 -14.88
CA LEU A 159 1.49 -1.08 -15.90
C LEU A 159 1.02 -2.14 -16.91
N THR A 160 0.91 -1.76 -18.18
CA THR A 160 0.40 -2.67 -19.23
C THR A 160 1.55 -3.48 -19.81
N LEU A 161 1.48 -4.81 -19.69
CA LEU A 161 2.38 -5.75 -20.32
C LEU A 161 1.88 -6.07 -21.74
N PRO A 162 2.75 -6.05 -22.73
CA PRO A 162 2.40 -6.55 -24.07
C PRO A 162 2.15 -8.06 -24.03
N PRO A 163 1.33 -8.60 -24.93
CA PRO A 163 1.23 -10.05 -25.11
C PRO A 163 2.58 -10.61 -25.58
N ALA A 164 2.86 -11.87 -25.24
CA ALA A 164 3.98 -12.63 -25.77
C ALA A 164 3.41 -13.94 -26.39
N PRO A 165 2.90 -13.87 -27.65
CA PRO A 165 2.16 -14.96 -28.27
C PRO A 165 2.99 -16.22 -28.44
N GLU A 166 4.29 -16.09 -28.70
CA GLU A 166 5.26 -17.19 -28.82
C GLU A 166 5.38 -18.03 -27.54
N ALA A 167 5.05 -17.41 -26.40
CA ALA A 167 5.01 -18.07 -25.09
C ALA A 167 3.59 -18.36 -24.58
N GLY A 168 2.57 -18.10 -25.39
CA GLY A 168 1.17 -18.25 -24.97
C GLY A 168 0.73 -17.28 -23.87
N LEU A 169 1.46 -16.19 -23.64
CA LEU A 169 1.18 -15.26 -22.54
C LEU A 169 0.26 -14.12 -22.99
N PRO A 170 -0.88 -13.93 -22.32
CA PRO A 170 -1.76 -12.80 -22.60
C PRO A 170 -1.10 -11.49 -22.16
N GLY A 171 -1.39 -10.40 -22.89
CA GLY A 171 -1.14 -9.04 -22.44
C GLY A 171 -2.18 -8.60 -21.41
N GLY A 172 -1.90 -7.51 -20.70
CA GLY A 172 -2.82 -6.95 -19.71
C GLY A 172 -2.12 -6.11 -18.67
N MET A 173 -2.86 -5.71 -17.64
CA MET A 173 -2.30 -4.92 -16.53
C MET A 173 -1.52 -5.80 -15.57
N LEU A 174 -0.37 -5.33 -15.10
CA LEU A 174 0.51 -6.10 -14.23
C LEU A 174 -0.21 -6.65 -12.99
N GLY A 175 -1.02 -5.83 -12.33
CA GLY A 175 -1.77 -6.24 -11.13
C GLY A 175 -2.87 -7.29 -11.38
N THR A 176 -3.23 -7.58 -12.65
CA THR A 176 -4.16 -8.66 -13.02
C THR A 176 -3.45 -9.93 -13.47
N LEU A 177 -2.16 -9.84 -13.80
CA LEU A 177 -1.38 -10.93 -14.38
C LEU A 177 -0.38 -11.57 -13.43
N VAL A 178 0.03 -10.84 -12.36
CA VAL A 178 1.11 -11.26 -11.45
C VAL A 178 0.68 -10.99 -10.00
N ASP A 179 1.10 -11.86 -9.08
CA ASP A 179 0.95 -11.62 -7.65
C ASP A 179 1.92 -10.50 -7.25
N LEU A 180 1.41 -9.26 -7.20
CA LEU A 180 2.18 -8.04 -7.03
C LEU A 180 2.14 -7.57 -5.59
N ALA A 181 3.32 -7.35 -5.01
CA ALA A 181 3.51 -6.62 -3.76
C ALA A 181 4.40 -5.39 -4.00
N ARG A 182 4.23 -4.38 -3.18
CA ARG A 182 5.09 -3.19 -3.12
C ARG A 182 5.96 -3.22 -1.88
N TRP A 183 7.03 -2.49 -1.94
CA TRP A 183 7.87 -2.19 -0.80
C TRP A 183 8.45 -0.78 -0.93
N PHE A 184 8.96 -0.24 0.16
CA PHE A 184 9.67 1.03 0.21
C PHE A 184 10.86 0.91 1.15
N ASP A 185 11.82 1.82 1.00
CA ASP A 185 13.00 1.86 1.86
C ASP A 185 12.64 2.47 3.22
N ALA A 186 12.45 1.60 4.20
CA ALA A 186 12.34 2.04 5.58
C ALA A 186 13.75 2.18 6.11
N VAL A 187 14.16 3.42 6.33
CA VAL A 187 15.50 3.80 6.79
C VAL A 187 16.08 2.83 7.81
N ARG A 188 17.06 2.06 7.39
CA ARG A 188 17.95 1.30 8.28
C ARG A 188 19.37 1.29 7.71
N ASP A 189 20.32 1.48 8.60
CA ASP A 189 21.73 1.40 8.25
C ASP A 189 22.07 -0.01 7.75
N GLY A 190 22.27 -0.16 6.44
CA GLY A 190 23.10 -1.21 5.86
C GLY A 190 22.48 -2.55 5.50
N GLY A 191 21.16 -2.68 5.26
CA GLY A 191 20.53 -3.94 4.86
C GLY A 191 19.94 -3.95 3.45
N ASP A 192 19.81 -5.13 2.87
CA ASP A 192 19.02 -5.34 1.64
C ASP A 192 17.53 -5.10 1.95
N ASP A 193 16.93 -4.11 1.29
CA ASP A 193 15.73 -3.42 1.73
C ASP A 193 14.41 -4.07 1.27
N PHE A 194 14.41 -5.31 0.81
CA PHE A 194 13.21 -6.05 0.44
C PHE A 194 12.55 -6.76 1.63
N PRO A 195 11.23 -7.02 1.61
CA PRO A 195 10.57 -7.71 2.70
C PRO A 195 11.11 -9.14 2.85
N THR A 196 11.62 -9.46 4.04
CA THR A 196 12.30 -10.72 4.30
C THR A 196 11.47 -11.73 5.10
N GLY A 197 10.52 -11.24 5.90
CA GLY A 197 9.64 -12.06 6.72
C GLY A 197 8.31 -12.36 6.04
N VAL A 198 7.96 -13.66 5.90
CA VAL A 198 6.60 -14.07 5.52
C VAL A 198 5.72 -13.96 6.75
N ALA A 199 4.73 -13.08 6.71
CA ALA A 199 3.72 -13.00 7.77
C ALA A 199 2.57 -13.98 7.50
N ALA A 200 2.12 -14.65 8.54
CA ALA A 200 0.95 -15.53 8.51
C ALA A 200 0.08 -15.28 9.74
N PRO A 201 -0.40 -14.04 9.97
CA PRO A 201 -1.20 -13.74 11.14
C PRO A 201 -2.49 -14.55 11.14
N ALA A 202 -2.83 -15.04 12.34
CA ALA A 202 -4.05 -15.76 12.59
C ALA A 202 -4.78 -15.13 13.77
N GLY A 203 -6.06 -14.82 13.61
CA GLY A 203 -6.82 -14.20 14.69
C GLY A 203 -8.10 -13.53 14.22
N GLY A 204 -8.71 -12.78 15.13
CA GLY A 204 -9.89 -11.98 14.83
C GLY A 204 -9.56 -10.64 14.14
N VAL A 205 -10.58 -9.78 14.06
CA VAL A 205 -10.49 -8.47 13.45
C VAL A 205 -10.59 -7.37 14.51
N LEU A 206 -9.59 -6.51 14.59
CA LEU A 206 -9.67 -5.24 15.32
C LEU A 206 -10.07 -4.15 14.34
N GLY A 207 -11.30 -3.63 14.44
CA GLY A 207 -11.88 -2.73 13.46
C GLY A 207 -12.17 -1.34 14.00
N TYR A 208 -11.79 -0.30 13.25
CA TYR A 208 -12.30 1.06 13.37
C TYR A 208 -13.19 1.39 12.17
N PHE A 209 -14.41 1.84 12.42
CA PHE A 209 -15.39 2.17 11.39
C PHE A 209 -15.91 3.58 11.61
N HIS A 210 -15.47 4.49 10.74
CA HIS A 210 -16.04 5.86 10.73
C HIS A 210 -17.56 5.80 10.55
N PRO A 211 -18.34 6.73 11.13
CA PRO A 211 -19.81 6.74 10.99
C PRO A 211 -20.32 6.58 9.56
N ASP A 212 -19.66 7.18 8.58
CA ASP A 212 -20.04 7.12 7.17
C ASP A 212 -19.71 5.76 6.53
N MET A 213 -18.82 4.96 7.14
CA MET A 213 -18.35 3.67 6.65
C MET A 213 -18.82 2.49 7.51
N ARG A 214 -19.87 2.69 8.31
CA ARG A 214 -20.43 1.65 9.21
C ARG A 214 -20.83 0.36 8.50
N ALA A 215 -21.26 0.46 7.25
CA ALA A 215 -21.67 -0.71 6.48
C ALA A 215 -20.52 -1.68 6.19
N ASP A 216 -19.26 -1.23 6.28
CA ASP A 216 -18.10 -2.12 6.14
C ASP A 216 -18.00 -3.12 7.29
N ARG A 217 -18.55 -2.78 8.46
CA ARG A 217 -18.58 -3.65 9.63
C ARG A 217 -19.29 -4.98 9.37
N GLU A 218 -20.32 -4.98 8.52
CA GLU A 218 -21.08 -6.18 8.19
C GLU A 218 -20.21 -7.26 7.56
N VAL A 219 -19.16 -6.85 6.83
CA VAL A 219 -18.22 -7.78 6.18
C VAL A 219 -17.47 -8.65 7.20
N PHE A 220 -17.27 -8.12 8.41
CA PHE A 220 -16.50 -8.77 9.47
C PHE A 220 -17.39 -9.50 10.49
N HIS A 221 -18.68 -9.61 10.21
CA HIS A 221 -19.59 -10.31 11.11
C HIS A 221 -19.09 -11.73 11.41
N GLY A 222 -18.93 -12.05 12.70
CA GLY A 222 -18.35 -13.32 13.16
C GLY A 222 -16.84 -13.34 13.34
N TYR A 223 -16.11 -12.35 12.84
CA TYR A 223 -14.64 -12.26 13.02
C TYR A 223 -14.23 -11.09 13.92
N GLU A 224 -15.08 -10.08 14.04
CA GLU A 224 -14.79 -8.90 14.83
C GLU A 224 -14.79 -9.21 16.32
N HIS A 225 -13.70 -8.89 17.00
CA HIS A 225 -13.63 -9.09 18.44
C HIS A 225 -13.63 -7.78 19.25
N ARG A 226 -13.39 -6.63 18.61
CA ARG A 226 -13.42 -5.33 19.27
C ARG A 226 -13.87 -4.24 18.30
N PRO A 227 -15.15 -3.90 18.28
CA PRO A 227 -15.61 -2.76 17.53
C PRO A 227 -15.25 -1.45 18.23
N HIS A 228 -14.65 -0.52 17.49
CA HIS A 228 -14.38 0.82 17.99
C HIS A 228 -15.17 1.84 17.16
N SER A 229 -15.93 2.66 17.86
CA SER A 229 -16.61 3.83 17.27
C SER A 229 -15.82 5.11 17.40
N GLY A 230 -14.78 5.12 18.25
CA GLY A 230 -13.90 6.26 18.48
C GLY A 230 -12.45 5.93 18.16
N ILE A 231 -11.81 6.85 17.42
CA ILE A 231 -10.40 6.65 16.98
C ILE A 231 -9.44 6.54 18.16
N VAL A 232 -9.62 7.34 19.21
CA VAL A 232 -8.75 7.33 20.40
C VAL A 232 -8.79 5.96 21.11
N SER A 233 -9.98 5.38 21.27
CA SER A 233 -10.10 4.03 21.87
C SER A 233 -9.50 2.95 20.98
N PHE A 234 -9.61 3.09 19.67
CA PHE A 234 -8.99 2.18 18.72
C PHE A 234 -7.45 2.25 18.80
N LEU A 235 -6.85 3.43 18.76
CA LEU A 235 -5.39 3.61 18.86
C LEU A 235 -4.86 3.07 20.19
N ARG A 236 -5.57 3.31 21.29
CA ARG A 236 -5.20 2.73 22.59
C ARG A 236 -5.19 1.20 22.55
N SER A 237 -6.15 0.58 21.84
CA SER A 237 -6.19 -0.88 21.70
C SER A 237 -5.07 -1.46 20.86
N LEU A 238 -4.43 -0.66 19.99
CA LEU A 238 -3.20 -1.08 19.30
C LEU A 238 -1.98 -1.13 20.23
N ASP A 239 -2.01 -0.35 21.32
CA ASP A 239 -0.96 -0.34 22.34
C ASP A 239 -1.18 -1.39 23.45
N GLU A 240 -2.42 -1.90 23.59
CA GLU A 240 -2.80 -2.82 24.67
C GLU A 240 -2.40 -4.27 24.35
N HIS A 241 -1.96 -4.98 25.41
CA HIS A 241 -1.76 -6.43 25.33
C HIS A 241 -3.08 -7.14 25.59
N THR A 242 -3.60 -7.81 24.55
CA THR A 242 -4.83 -8.60 24.65
C THR A 242 -4.50 -10.09 24.57
N ALA A 243 -5.31 -10.93 25.22
CA ALA A 243 -5.11 -12.37 25.20
C ALA A 243 -5.45 -12.98 23.81
N ASP A 244 -6.42 -12.38 23.12
CA ASP A 244 -6.87 -12.87 21.83
C ASP A 244 -5.97 -12.33 20.70
N PRO A 245 -5.44 -13.18 19.81
CA PRO A 245 -4.62 -12.75 18.70
C PRO A 245 -5.44 -11.98 17.65
N THR A 246 -4.82 -10.98 17.05
CA THR A 246 -5.40 -10.16 15.98
C THR A 246 -4.77 -10.53 14.64
N GLY A 247 -5.57 -11.09 13.73
CA GLY A 247 -5.11 -11.40 12.37
C GLY A 247 -5.15 -10.17 11.47
N LEU A 248 -6.19 -9.34 11.60
CA LEU A 248 -6.40 -8.16 10.77
C LEU A 248 -6.74 -6.94 11.62
N VAL A 249 -6.02 -5.85 11.40
CA VAL A 249 -6.38 -4.50 11.83
C VAL A 249 -7.03 -3.80 10.64
N TYR A 250 -8.28 -3.38 10.80
CA TYR A 250 -9.05 -2.71 9.75
C TYR A 250 -9.41 -1.29 10.13
N MET A 251 -9.21 -0.35 9.21
CA MET A 251 -9.65 1.03 9.36
C MET A 251 -10.47 1.46 8.14
N GLY A 252 -11.78 1.59 8.30
CA GLY A 252 -12.69 2.22 7.34
C GLY A 252 -12.91 3.68 7.74
N CYS A 253 -12.22 4.64 7.11
CA CYS A 253 -12.27 6.04 7.50
C CYS A 253 -11.88 6.99 6.37
N HIS A 254 -12.02 8.30 6.63
CA HIS A 254 -11.50 9.32 5.73
C HIS A 254 -9.99 9.48 5.89
N GLY A 255 -9.31 9.73 4.78
CA GLY A 255 -7.90 10.07 4.74
C GLY A 255 -7.67 11.32 3.90
N THR A 256 -6.75 12.17 4.32
CA THR A 256 -6.30 13.35 3.57
C THR A 256 -4.82 13.24 3.22
N PHE A 257 -4.48 13.73 2.06
CA PHE A 257 -3.09 13.81 1.60
C PHE A 257 -2.79 15.26 1.19
N ASP A 258 -1.70 15.79 1.72
CA ASP A 258 -1.16 17.11 1.42
C ASP A 258 0.34 17.01 1.15
N GLN A 259 0.97 18.07 0.66
CA GLN A 259 2.42 18.16 0.47
C GLN A 259 3.17 18.41 1.78
N GLU A 260 2.47 18.74 2.85
CA GLU A 260 3.02 18.93 4.18
C GLU A 260 2.68 17.74 5.07
N LEU A 261 3.68 17.13 5.70
CA LEU A 261 3.51 15.96 6.56
C LEU A 261 2.53 16.19 7.73
N SER A 262 2.53 17.39 8.29
CA SER A 262 1.63 17.79 9.36
C SER A 262 0.15 17.85 8.98
N LYS A 263 -0.16 17.85 7.68
CA LYS A 263 -1.51 17.87 7.14
C LYS A 263 -1.98 16.51 6.63
N LEU A 264 -1.14 15.48 6.70
CA LEU A 264 -1.57 14.12 6.45
C LEU A 264 -2.42 13.66 7.61
N THR A 265 -3.67 13.27 7.33
CA THR A 265 -4.57 12.74 8.37
C THR A 265 -5.21 11.44 7.95
N LEU A 266 -5.51 10.61 8.94
CA LEU A 266 -6.28 9.39 8.83
C LEU A 266 -7.27 9.36 10.00
N ALA A 267 -8.58 9.38 9.71
CA ALA A 267 -9.63 9.57 10.72
C ALA A 267 -9.42 10.83 11.58
N ASP A 268 -9.05 11.95 10.93
CA ASP A 268 -8.74 13.26 11.54
C ASP A 268 -7.55 13.29 12.52
N VAL A 269 -6.82 12.19 12.63
CA VAL A 269 -5.57 12.08 13.41
C VAL A 269 -4.39 12.27 12.46
N THR A 270 -3.43 13.09 12.86
CA THR A 270 -2.26 13.42 12.03
C THR A 270 -1.24 12.27 11.95
N TRP A 271 -0.41 12.28 10.92
CA TRP A 271 0.70 11.33 10.79
C TRP A 271 1.60 11.31 12.03
N ALA A 272 1.92 12.49 12.61
CA ALA A 272 2.77 12.61 13.78
C ALA A 272 2.15 11.93 15.01
N GLU A 273 0.85 12.11 15.23
CA GLU A 273 0.13 11.45 16.32
C GLU A 273 0.14 9.92 16.16
N TYR A 274 -0.05 9.40 14.93
CA TYR A 274 0.11 7.96 14.67
C TYR A 274 1.52 7.47 14.96
N HIS A 275 2.53 8.27 14.60
CA HIS A 275 3.94 7.92 14.81
C HIS A 275 4.31 7.86 16.30
N ASP A 276 3.62 8.61 17.16
CA ASP A 276 3.84 8.61 18.61
C ASP A 276 3.24 7.37 19.31
N HIS A 277 2.38 6.59 18.63
CA HIS A 277 1.85 5.34 19.17
C HIS A 277 2.81 4.17 18.96
N GLY A 278 2.99 3.36 20.00
CA GLY A 278 3.89 2.21 19.95
C GLY A 278 3.32 1.00 19.23
N MET A 279 1.99 0.93 19.04
CA MET A 279 1.24 -0.12 18.34
C MET A 279 1.75 -1.54 18.59
N SER A 280 2.03 -1.86 19.86
CA SER A 280 2.71 -3.11 20.28
C SER A 280 1.99 -4.38 19.84
N LEU A 281 0.66 -4.30 19.62
CA LEU A 281 -0.16 -5.38 19.08
C LEU A 281 0.35 -5.84 17.71
N LEU A 282 0.74 -4.91 16.83
CA LEU A 282 1.18 -5.24 15.46
C LEU A 282 2.45 -6.08 15.47
N GLY A 283 3.45 -5.69 16.27
CA GLY A 283 4.71 -6.45 16.38
C GLY A 283 4.54 -7.80 17.06
N ARG A 284 3.60 -7.90 18.01
CA ARG A 284 3.31 -9.15 18.72
C ARG A 284 2.62 -10.19 17.82
N ASP A 285 1.58 -9.77 17.10
CA ASP A 285 0.72 -10.67 16.33
C ASP A 285 1.13 -10.78 14.86
N GLY A 286 2.00 -9.88 14.38
CA GLY A 286 2.33 -9.76 12.97
C GLY A 286 1.11 -9.43 12.10
N SER A 287 0.11 -8.76 12.69
CA SER A 287 -1.19 -8.50 12.07
C SER A 287 -1.06 -7.85 10.71
N LEU A 288 -1.90 -8.23 9.74
CA LEU A 288 -2.10 -7.43 8.54
C LEU A 288 -2.90 -6.17 8.89
N VAL A 289 -2.58 -5.07 8.22
CA VAL A 289 -3.30 -3.81 8.33
C VAL A 289 -4.01 -3.51 7.01
N CYS A 290 -5.29 -3.17 7.07
CA CYS A 290 -6.05 -2.70 5.91
C CYS A 290 -6.56 -1.29 6.19
N LEU A 291 -5.96 -0.29 5.53
CA LEU A 291 -6.36 1.09 5.60
C LEU A 291 -7.30 1.40 4.42
N ASN A 292 -8.58 1.11 4.62
CA ASN A 292 -9.62 1.47 3.66
C ASN A 292 -9.96 2.96 3.80
N ALA A 293 -9.01 3.80 3.42
CA ALA A 293 -9.06 5.25 3.55
C ALA A 293 -8.38 5.90 2.36
N CYS A 294 -8.97 6.98 1.85
CA CYS A 294 -8.41 7.71 0.71
C CYS A 294 -6.93 8.07 0.94
N HIS A 295 -6.10 7.86 -0.08
CA HIS A 295 -4.69 8.24 -0.08
C HIS A 295 -3.80 7.59 1.01
N SER A 296 -4.26 6.57 1.70
CA SER A 296 -3.53 5.92 2.80
C SER A 296 -2.20 5.27 2.37
N GLY A 297 -2.05 4.96 1.09
CA GLY A 297 -0.83 4.39 0.50
C GLY A 297 0.13 5.40 -0.12
N ARG A 298 -0.16 6.70 -0.02
CA ARG A 298 0.72 7.73 -0.59
C ARG A 298 1.84 8.08 0.38
N PHE A 299 2.98 8.41 -0.20
CA PHE A 299 4.16 8.84 0.53
C PHE A 299 4.52 10.29 0.16
N LEU A 300 5.04 11.00 1.15
CA LEU A 300 5.76 12.24 0.96
C LEU A 300 7.26 11.96 0.97
N ASP A 301 7.94 12.64 0.07
CA ASP A 301 9.37 12.73 0.09
C ASP A 301 9.79 13.77 1.14
N HIS A 302 10.48 13.35 2.15
CA HIS A 302 10.94 14.20 3.23
C HIS A 302 12.46 14.23 3.27
N ASP A 303 13.04 15.37 2.93
CA ASP A 303 14.46 15.61 3.03
C ASP A 303 14.83 15.86 4.51
N GLY A 304 15.38 14.85 5.18
CA GLY A 304 15.93 14.98 6.52
C GLY A 304 17.42 14.65 6.53
N ASP A 305 18.25 15.51 7.08
CA ASP A 305 19.71 15.29 7.27
C ASP A 305 20.47 14.83 6.01
N GLY A 306 20.05 15.29 4.83
CA GLY A 306 20.66 14.91 3.54
C GLY A 306 20.31 13.51 3.03
N ARG A 307 19.37 12.83 3.66
CA ARG A 307 18.79 11.56 3.21
C ARG A 307 17.34 11.76 2.83
N GLN A 308 16.92 11.14 1.74
CA GLN A 308 15.53 11.12 1.30
C GLN A 308 14.78 9.99 2.01
N TYR A 309 13.66 10.31 2.64
CA TYR A 309 12.80 9.35 3.31
C TYR A 309 11.39 9.45 2.77
N LEU A 310 10.77 8.30 2.51
CA LEU A 310 9.36 8.24 2.18
C LEU A 310 8.54 8.14 3.47
N ARG A 311 7.74 9.16 3.75
CA ARG A 311 6.87 9.25 4.93
C ARG A 311 5.42 9.08 4.55
N GLY A 312 4.71 8.23 5.29
CA GLY A 312 3.29 7.99 5.09
C GLY A 312 2.74 7.01 6.12
N PHE A 313 1.42 6.79 6.13
CA PHE A 313 0.81 5.89 7.11
C PHE A 313 1.29 4.45 6.97
N THR A 314 1.51 3.97 5.75
CA THR A 314 2.08 2.63 5.50
C THR A 314 3.40 2.43 6.23
N GLU A 315 4.27 3.45 6.23
CA GLU A 315 5.56 3.42 6.94
C GLU A 315 5.35 3.28 8.46
N VAL A 316 4.41 4.03 9.03
CA VAL A 316 4.12 3.96 10.48
C VAL A 316 3.69 2.56 10.90
N PHE A 317 2.72 1.97 10.19
CA PHE A 317 2.20 0.65 10.55
C PHE A 317 3.24 -0.47 10.34
N LEU A 318 3.97 -0.47 9.23
CA LEU A 318 5.04 -1.45 8.99
C LEU A 318 6.20 -1.25 9.96
N GLY A 319 6.56 -0.01 10.28
CA GLY A 319 7.57 0.32 11.28
C GLY A 319 7.24 -0.20 12.67
N ASN A 320 5.96 -0.29 13.01
CA ASN A 320 5.45 -0.85 14.26
C ASN A 320 5.23 -2.37 14.19
N GLY A 321 5.67 -3.05 13.12
CA GLY A 321 5.70 -4.51 13.04
C GLY A 321 4.48 -5.15 12.38
N ALA A 322 3.66 -4.40 11.66
CA ALA A 322 2.62 -5.00 10.81
C ALA A 322 3.23 -6.00 9.81
N GLY A 323 2.61 -7.16 9.64
CA GLY A 323 3.05 -8.19 8.70
C GLY A 323 2.81 -7.83 7.23
N GLY A 324 2.10 -6.74 6.98
CA GLY A 324 1.82 -6.15 5.69
C GLY A 324 0.69 -5.14 5.76
N CYS A 325 0.59 -4.28 4.75
CA CYS A 325 -0.44 -3.26 4.66
C CYS A 325 -1.17 -3.30 3.31
N ILE A 326 -2.51 -3.30 3.34
CA ILE A 326 -3.36 -3.02 2.19
C ILE A 326 -3.81 -1.57 2.31
N VAL A 327 -3.54 -0.76 1.30
CA VAL A 327 -3.73 0.70 1.33
C VAL A 327 -4.26 1.20 -0.01
N THR A 328 -4.64 2.47 -0.10
CA THR A 328 -5.15 3.07 -1.34
C THR A 328 -4.25 4.18 -1.87
N ALA A 329 -3.99 4.17 -3.17
CA ALA A 329 -3.21 5.22 -3.85
C ALA A 329 -3.99 6.54 -4.01
N GLY A 330 -5.30 6.53 -3.89
CA GLY A 330 -6.16 7.67 -4.17
C GLY A 330 -7.52 7.60 -3.49
N LYS A 331 -8.46 8.39 -4.00
CA LYS A 331 -9.87 8.34 -3.58
C LYS A 331 -10.55 7.15 -4.23
N VAL A 332 -11.09 6.24 -3.45
CA VAL A 332 -11.86 5.09 -3.92
C VAL A 332 -13.33 5.29 -3.56
N GLY A 333 -14.24 4.84 -4.41
CA GLY A 333 -15.67 4.85 -4.09
C GLY A 333 -16.00 3.86 -2.98
N ASP A 334 -16.92 4.22 -2.09
CA ASP A 334 -17.28 3.39 -0.91
C ASP A 334 -17.78 1.99 -1.30
N ALA A 335 -18.50 1.89 -2.43
CA ALA A 335 -19.01 0.60 -2.93
C ALA A 335 -17.86 -0.33 -3.38
N GLU A 336 -16.88 0.22 -4.11
CA GLU A 336 -15.72 -0.52 -4.60
C GLU A 336 -14.79 -0.89 -3.45
N ALA A 337 -14.64 -0.01 -2.47
CA ALA A 337 -13.85 -0.26 -1.27
C ALA A 337 -14.46 -1.40 -0.43
N ARG A 338 -15.77 -1.38 -0.23
CA ARG A 338 -16.50 -2.46 0.46
C ARG A 338 -16.45 -3.77 -0.32
N GLU A 339 -16.58 -3.74 -1.64
CA GLU A 339 -16.47 -4.93 -2.47
C GLU A 339 -15.07 -5.56 -2.37
N LEU A 340 -14.01 -4.76 -2.35
CA LEU A 340 -12.67 -5.29 -2.12
C LEU A 340 -12.58 -6.04 -0.81
N ILE A 341 -12.97 -5.40 0.30
CA ILE A 341 -12.79 -6.02 1.62
C ILE A 341 -13.66 -7.27 1.77
N ARG A 342 -14.89 -7.25 1.21
CA ARG A 342 -15.75 -8.43 1.16
C ARG A 342 -15.07 -9.58 0.41
N ARG A 343 -14.53 -9.33 -0.77
CA ARG A 343 -13.81 -10.34 -1.57
C ARG A 343 -12.55 -10.84 -0.88
N LEU A 344 -11.82 -9.96 -0.23
CA LEU A 344 -10.63 -10.35 0.54
C LEU A 344 -11.03 -11.32 1.66
N VAL A 345 -12.01 -10.95 2.49
CA VAL A 345 -12.48 -11.78 3.60
C VAL A 345 -13.00 -13.13 3.10
N GLU A 346 -13.85 -13.16 2.07
CA GLU A 346 -14.34 -14.40 1.44
C GLU A 346 -13.18 -15.28 0.97
N THR A 347 -12.19 -14.68 0.30
CA THR A 347 -11.05 -15.42 -0.27
C THR A 347 -10.17 -16.02 0.80
N VAL A 348 -9.79 -15.25 1.83
CA VAL A 348 -8.89 -15.75 2.90
C VAL A 348 -9.61 -16.70 3.85
N THR A 349 -10.93 -16.61 3.95
CA THR A 349 -11.72 -17.56 4.72
C THR A 349 -11.85 -18.90 4.00
N ALA A 350 -12.07 -18.86 2.67
CA ALA A 350 -12.18 -20.08 1.87
C ALA A 350 -10.83 -20.81 1.73
N ASP A 351 -9.73 -20.06 1.69
CA ASP A 351 -8.37 -20.60 1.54
C ASP A 351 -7.37 -19.77 2.35
N PRO A 352 -7.19 -20.07 3.65
CA PRO A 352 -6.26 -19.35 4.52
C PRO A 352 -4.78 -19.46 4.11
N ALA A 353 -4.43 -20.43 3.25
CA ALA A 353 -3.08 -20.57 2.71
C ALA A 353 -2.83 -19.65 1.49
N ARG A 354 -3.87 -19.01 0.98
CA ARG A 354 -3.74 -18.12 -0.18
C ARG A 354 -3.04 -16.83 0.18
N PRO A 355 -1.95 -16.47 -0.53
CA PRO A 355 -1.28 -15.20 -0.32
C PRO A 355 -2.20 -13.99 -0.55
N VAL A 356 -2.05 -12.95 0.27
CA VAL A 356 -2.82 -11.70 0.15
C VAL A 356 -2.62 -11.03 -1.22
N ALA A 357 -1.39 -11.04 -1.74
CA ALA A 357 -1.09 -10.52 -3.09
C ALA A 357 -1.92 -11.24 -4.18
N ARG A 358 -2.11 -12.57 -4.03
CA ARG A 358 -2.95 -13.37 -4.95
C ARG A 358 -4.44 -13.07 -4.79
N ALA A 359 -4.91 -12.83 -3.58
CA ALA A 359 -6.30 -12.42 -3.35
C ALA A 359 -6.58 -11.06 -4.02
N LEU A 360 -5.66 -10.10 -3.93
CA LEU A 360 -5.77 -8.81 -4.62
C LEU A 360 -5.68 -8.94 -6.14
N ARG A 361 -4.80 -9.83 -6.66
CA ARG A 361 -4.77 -10.14 -8.09
C ARG A 361 -6.13 -10.65 -8.57
N ALA A 362 -6.73 -11.59 -7.88
CA ALA A 362 -8.04 -12.13 -8.23
C ALA A 362 -9.14 -11.05 -8.25
N PHE A 363 -9.15 -10.15 -7.26
CA PHE A 363 -10.06 -9.02 -7.23
C PHE A 363 -9.89 -8.10 -8.45
N ARG A 364 -8.64 -7.72 -8.80
CA ARG A 364 -8.33 -6.86 -9.96
C ARG A 364 -8.68 -7.55 -11.28
N THR A 365 -8.42 -8.86 -11.39
CA THR A 365 -8.78 -9.67 -12.58
C THR A 365 -10.28 -9.64 -12.81
N GLY A 366 -11.08 -9.91 -11.78
CA GLY A 366 -12.54 -9.83 -11.90
C GLY A 366 -13.07 -8.43 -12.24
N ALA A 367 -12.40 -7.36 -11.75
CA ALA A 367 -12.74 -6.00 -12.14
C ALA A 367 -12.40 -5.73 -13.62
N HIS A 368 -11.26 -6.21 -14.09
CA HIS A 368 -10.82 -6.08 -15.48
C HIS A 368 -11.71 -6.87 -16.45
N GLU A 369 -12.12 -8.08 -16.09
CA GLU A 369 -13.06 -8.89 -16.88
C GLU A 369 -14.41 -8.20 -17.04
N ARG A 370 -14.97 -7.64 -15.96
CA ARG A 370 -16.19 -6.83 -16.03
C ARG A 370 -16.03 -5.62 -16.95
N PHE A 371 -14.91 -4.91 -16.83
CA PHE A 371 -14.59 -3.77 -17.68
C PHE A 371 -14.54 -4.15 -19.17
N LEU A 372 -13.94 -5.29 -19.51
CA LEU A 372 -13.91 -5.79 -20.89
C LEU A 372 -15.31 -6.19 -21.39
N ALA A 373 -16.11 -6.85 -20.55
CA ALA A 373 -17.48 -7.22 -20.84
C ALA A 373 -18.40 -5.99 -21.06
N GLU A 374 -18.07 -4.86 -20.43
CA GLU A 374 -18.77 -3.57 -20.61
C GLU A 374 -18.28 -2.78 -21.85
N GLY A 375 -17.40 -3.34 -22.68
CA GLY A 375 -16.90 -2.73 -23.92
C GLY A 375 -15.48 -2.17 -23.85
N GLY A 376 -14.82 -2.25 -22.71
CA GLY A 376 -13.44 -1.77 -22.55
C GLY A 376 -13.31 -0.25 -22.57
N VAL A 377 -12.24 0.28 -23.18
CA VAL A 377 -11.98 1.73 -23.18
C VAL A 377 -12.95 2.45 -24.09
N PRO A 378 -13.84 3.31 -23.55
CA PRO A 378 -14.80 4.03 -24.34
C PRO A 378 -14.14 5.15 -25.18
N LEU A 379 -14.81 5.59 -26.21
CA LEU A 379 -14.62 6.92 -26.74
C LEU A 379 -15.11 7.96 -25.70
N MET A 380 -14.62 9.19 -25.80
CA MET A 380 -15.07 10.24 -24.89
C MET A 380 -16.52 10.63 -25.14
N PHE A 381 -16.93 10.62 -26.41
CA PHE A 381 -18.27 10.94 -26.87
C PHE A 381 -18.84 9.76 -27.65
N ARG A 382 -20.14 9.57 -27.55
CA ARG A 382 -20.90 8.62 -28.37
C ARG A 382 -21.11 9.18 -29.78
N ASP A 383 -21.65 8.37 -30.66
CA ASP A 383 -21.94 8.73 -32.05
C ASP A 383 -22.93 9.91 -32.17
N ASP A 384 -23.80 10.09 -31.18
CA ASP A 384 -24.74 11.20 -31.06
C ASP A 384 -24.11 12.49 -30.50
N GLY A 385 -22.80 12.50 -30.23
CA GLY A 385 -22.07 13.63 -29.66
C GLY A 385 -22.23 13.80 -28.15
N THR A 386 -22.97 12.93 -27.46
CA THR A 386 -23.11 12.97 -25.99
C THR A 386 -21.90 12.35 -25.28
N PHE A 387 -21.56 12.90 -24.11
CA PHE A 387 -20.49 12.33 -23.28
C PHE A 387 -20.85 10.92 -22.79
N ASP A 388 -19.93 9.96 -22.91
CA ASP A 388 -20.20 8.57 -22.52
C ASP A 388 -19.97 8.34 -21.00
N GLU A 389 -20.88 8.85 -20.19
CA GLU A 389 -20.80 8.71 -18.72
C GLU A 389 -20.74 7.25 -18.26
N ARG A 390 -21.44 6.33 -18.94
CA ARG A 390 -21.46 4.91 -18.57
C ARG A 390 -20.09 4.28 -18.78
N GLY A 391 -19.49 4.51 -19.95
CA GLY A 391 -18.17 4.02 -20.26
C GLY A 391 -17.12 4.62 -19.33
N GLN A 392 -17.19 5.94 -19.05
CA GLN A 392 -16.28 6.60 -18.11
C GLN A 392 -16.40 6.02 -16.70
N ARG A 393 -17.60 5.71 -16.24
CA ARG A 393 -17.86 5.06 -14.95
C ARG A 393 -17.27 3.65 -14.89
N SER A 394 -17.32 2.90 -15.99
CA SER A 394 -16.68 1.58 -16.10
C SER A 394 -15.17 1.67 -15.95
N VAL A 395 -14.53 2.62 -16.65
CA VAL A 395 -13.09 2.88 -16.49
C VAL A 395 -12.74 3.29 -15.07
N LEU A 396 -13.54 4.16 -14.45
CA LEU A 396 -13.30 4.61 -13.08
C LEU A 396 -13.32 3.45 -12.09
N ARG A 397 -14.28 2.52 -12.21
CA ARG A 397 -14.33 1.29 -11.38
C ARG A 397 -13.11 0.41 -11.57
N LEU A 398 -12.62 0.26 -12.80
CA LEU A 398 -11.37 -0.44 -13.07
C LEU A 398 -10.20 0.25 -12.37
N LEU A 399 -10.05 1.56 -12.52
CA LEU A 399 -8.99 2.33 -11.87
C LEU A 399 -9.06 2.21 -10.35
N TYR A 400 -10.25 2.24 -9.74
CA TYR A 400 -10.44 2.01 -8.31
C TYR A 400 -9.90 0.65 -7.87
N SER A 401 -10.13 -0.41 -8.64
CA SER A 401 -9.59 -1.73 -8.30
C SER A 401 -8.06 -1.79 -8.31
N LEU A 402 -7.41 -0.95 -9.13
CA LEU A 402 -5.96 -0.84 -9.24
C LEU A 402 -5.35 0.10 -8.19
N MET A 403 -6.16 0.92 -7.50
CA MET A 403 -5.69 1.80 -6.42
C MET A 403 -5.31 1.04 -5.16
N PHE A 404 -5.88 -0.14 -4.92
CA PHE A 404 -5.51 -0.94 -3.78
C PHE A 404 -4.13 -1.54 -3.98
N GLN A 405 -3.23 -1.22 -3.07
CA GLN A 405 -1.82 -1.61 -3.09
C GLN A 405 -1.53 -2.47 -1.86
N TYR A 406 -0.69 -3.47 -2.04
CA TYR A 406 -0.23 -4.31 -0.95
C TYR A 406 1.26 -4.09 -0.70
N TYR A 407 1.60 -3.66 0.50
CA TYR A 407 2.97 -3.54 0.99
C TYR A 407 3.24 -4.69 1.96
N GLY A 408 4.19 -5.55 1.62
CA GLY A 408 4.53 -6.72 2.42
C GLY A 408 5.22 -7.81 1.61
N HIS A 409 5.47 -8.94 2.26
CA HIS A 409 6.02 -10.10 1.58
C HIS A 409 4.96 -10.75 0.68
N PRO A 410 5.25 -11.07 -0.60
CA PRO A 410 4.22 -11.56 -1.54
C PRO A 410 3.61 -12.91 -1.18
N LEU A 411 4.27 -13.68 -0.29
CA LEU A 411 3.76 -14.96 0.24
C LEU A 411 2.99 -14.81 1.55
N SER A 412 2.89 -13.60 2.12
CA SER A 412 2.14 -13.43 3.36
C SER A 412 0.67 -13.80 3.18
N THR A 413 0.14 -14.50 4.18
CA THR A 413 -1.23 -14.99 4.23
C THR A 413 -2.00 -14.32 5.35
N LEU A 414 -3.31 -14.57 5.43
CA LEU A 414 -4.18 -14.10 6.52
C LEU A 414 -5.15 -15.21 6.88
N HIS A 415 -5.18 -15.59 8.14
CA HIS A 415 -6.15 -16.56 8.65
C HIS A 415 -7.12 -15.86 9.64
N LEU A 416 -8.34 -15.60 9.20
CA LEU A 416 -9.38 -15.05 10.06
C LEU A 416 -10.02 -16.16 10.89
N ILE A 417 -10.01 -15.99 12.21
CA ILE A 417 -10.61 -16.94 13.16
C ILE A 417 -11.95 -16.37 13.60
N GLY A 418 -13.02 -17.06 13.21
CA GLY A 418 -14.38 -16.70 13.63
C GLY A 418 -14.62 -16.96 15.11
N ARG A 419 -15.60 -16.27 15.68
CA ARG A 419 -16.12 -16.58 17.03
C ARG A 419 -17.28 -17.56 16.92
N SER A 420 -17.30 -18.53 17.85
CA SER A 420 -18.48 -19.33 18.10
C SER A 420 -19.63 -18.44 18.64
N PRO A 421 -20.90 -18.79 18.40
CA PRO A 421 -22.05 -18.09 19.00
C PRO A 421 -21.95 -17.90 20.51
N ASP A 422 -21.19 -18.79 21.18
CA ASP A 422 -20.95 -18.74 22.63
C ASP A 422 -19.80 -17.79 23.03
N GLY A 423 -19.28 -16.97 22.11
CA GLY A 423 -18.18 -16.02 22.35
C GLY A 423 -16.80 -16.65 22.52
N ARG A 424 -16.67 -17.95 22.36
CA ARG A 424 -15.37 -18.65 22.42
C ARG A 424 -14.71 -18.65 21.02
N PRO A 425 -13.38 -18.55 20.93
CA PRO A 425 -12.71 -18.73 19.65
C PRO A 425 -13.07 -20.12 19.09
N ALA A 426 -13.43 -20.16 17.81
CA ALA A 426 -13.68 -21.41 17.13
C ALA A 426 -12.37 -22.24 17.16
N GLN A 427 -12.42 -23.45 17.69
CA GLN A 427 -11.24 -24.32 17.73
C GLN A 427 -10.75 -24.57 16.30
N VAL A 428 -9.52 -24.16 16.02
CA VAL A 428 -8.81 -24.51 14.78
C VAL A 428 -8.65 -26.02 14.76
N ARG A 429 -9.46 -26.72 13.97
CA ARG A 429 -9.17 -28.14 13.68
C ARG A 429 -7.88 -28.16 12.86
N GLY A 430 -6.80 -28.62 13.49
CA GLY A 430 -5.54 -28.82 12.78
C GLY A 430 -5.74 -29.71 11.54
N PRO A 431 -4.90 -29.56 10.52
CA PRO A 431 -4.95 -30.41 9.34
C PRO A 431 -4.72 -31.87 9.78
N ARG A 432 -5.61 -32.77 9.31
CA ARG A 432 -5.45 -34.23 9.47
C ARG A 432 -4.40 -34.72 8.46
#